data_323fe49616e71e0b8d4fa095270e7e30
#
_entry.id   323fe49616e71e0b8d4fa095270e7e30
#
_cell.length_a   1.000
_cell.length_b   1.000
_cell.length_c   1.000
_cell.angle_alpha   90.00
_cell.angle_beta   90.00
_cell.angle_gamma   90.00
#
_symmetry.space_group_name_H-M   'P 1'
#
loop_
_entity.id
_entity.type
_entity.pdbx_description
1 polymer ?
#
loop_
_entity_poly.entity_id
_entity_poly.type
_entity_poly.pdbx_seq_one_letter_code
_entity_poly.pdbx_strand_id
1 'polypeptide(L)'
;MAACAVVGVAGSALAVSAAATGATAKSEARVSAKAAGSKPFWCGSKPITLGIYDGGGLNAWSAESLVQVKQEAALCPAIKKEIVVDAGFSSQKGISGLQSMISQGVNAIVAIPDSGVCAELPTLRQATQRGIKVATWAASGCGTVPTDYQSYTDQNTIQAAEVATQWVAQQMGGKGNLLYLGGPAGNLVDQIGVKGMDIELKKYPKIKVLDNVTTKSWPVTDWSTAQAEKTTSGLLAKYPTINGVEDLYGADAIGDVAAFKQANRKVPPLVTTQLNSLSCEWVKLPKSQRYPLADESNRNWMGRLAVRQAVSAVNGIKDNELQSIPLQLIENSAQAGHAPKCYSQGPNYDPSNAWSDAQVTADATK
;
A
#
# COMPACT_ATOMS: atom_id res chain seq x y z
N MET A 1 -62.87 -39.74 -8.82
CA MET A 1 -62.11 -39.91 -10.05
C MET A 1 -61.87 -38.54 -10.65
N ALA A 2 -60.73 -37.96 -10.46
CA ALA A 2 -60.32 -36.71 -11.07
C ALA A 2 -58.86 -36.86 -11.44
N ALA A 3 -58.59 -36.84 -12.74
CA ALA A 3 -57.25 -36.95 -13.30
C ALA A 3 -56.53 -35.61 -13.26
N CYS A 4 -55.36 -35.55 -12.64
CA CYS A 4 -54.47 -34.42 -12.72
C CYS A 4 -53.56 -34.56 -13.94
N ALA A 5 -53.66 -33.63 -14.88
CA ALA A 5 -52.73 -33.48 -15.98
C ALA A 5 -51.45 -32.73 -15.50
N VAL A 6 -50.30 -33.34 -15.69
CA VAL A 6 -48.98 -32.68 -15.43
C VAL A 6 -48.54 -32.02 -16.75
N VAL A 7 -48.43 -30.69 -16.71
CA VAL A 7 -47.83 -29.90 -17.79
C VAL A 7 -46.34 -29.76 -17.52
N GLY A 8 -45.52 -30.40 -18.36
CA GLY A 8 -44.07 -30.24 -18.33
C GLY A 8 -43.64 -28.92 -18.99
N VAL A 9 -42.97 -28.06 -18.24
CA VAL A 9 -42.30 -26.88 -18.78
C VAL A 9 -40.86 -27.25 -19.07
N ALA A 10 -40.50 -27.31 -20.34
CA ALA A 10 -39.13 -27.47 -20.80
C ALA A 10 -38.39 -26.13 -20.60
N GLY A 11 -37.53 -26.05 -19.58
CA GLY A 11 -36.62 -24.94 -19.37
C GLY A 11 -35.38 -25.05 -20.24
N SER A 12 -35.26 -24.20 -21.24
CA SER A 12 -34.07 -24.07 -22.06
C SER A 12 -32.94 -23.43 -21.23
N ALA A 13 -31.94 -24.20 -20.83
CA ALA A 13 -30.71 -23.69 -20.23
C ALA A 13 -29.87 -22.99 -21.30
N LEU A 14 -29.82 -21.67 -21.26
CA LEU A 14 -28.84 -20.89 -22.00
C LEU A 14 -27.48 -21.02 -21.27
N ALA A 15 -26.59 -21.81 -21.87
CA ALA A 15 -25.19 -21.87 -21.48
C ALA A 15 -24.52 -20.57 -21.90
N VAL A 16 -24.28 -19.68 -20.94
CA VAL A 16 -23.41 -18.53 -21.13
C VAL A 16 -21.98 -19.06 -21.07
N SER A 17 -21.35 -19.23 -22.20
CA SER A 17 -19.91 -19.45 -22.30
C SER A 17 -19.19 -18.17 -21.91
N ALA A 18 -18.63 -18.12 -20.70
CA ALA A 18 -17.66 -17.12 -20.30
C ALA A 18 -16.35 -17.40 -21.03
N ALA A 19 -16.15 -16.76 -22.17
CA ALA A 19 -14.85 -16.65 -22.80
C ALA A 19 -14.00 -15.71 -21.95
N ALA A 20 -13.25 -16.26 -20.99
CA ALA A 20 -12.17 -15.57 -20.32
C ALA A 20 -11.08 -15.31 -21.34
N THR A 21 -11.07 -14.12 -21.90
CA THR A 21 -10.04 -13.67 -22.85
C THR A 21 -8.71 -13.55 -22.13
N GLY A 22 -7.78 -14.42 -22.48
CA GLY A 22 -6.37 -14.39 -22.05
C GLY A 22 -5.60 -13.19 -22.62
N ALA A 23 -5.96 -11.99 -22.19
CA ALA A 23 -5.28 -10.74 -22.58
C ALA A 23 -4.34 -10.20 -21.48
N THR A 24 -4.38 -10.74 -20.26
CA THR A 24 -3.59 -10.25 -19.12
C THR A 24 -2.17 -10.83 -19.04
N ALA A 25 -1.90 -11.95 -19.70
CA ALA A 25 -0.60 -12.63 -19.58
C ALA A 25 0.51 -12.07 -20.51
N LYS A 26 0.20 -11.17 -21.44
CA LYS A 26 1.20 -10.67 -22.41
C LYS A 26 1.83 -9.32 -22.09
N SER A 27 1.29 -8.55 -21.14
CA SER A 27 1.89 -7.26 -20.74
C SER A 27 2.96 -7.39 -19.65
N GLU A 28 2.88 -8.42 -18.80
CA GLU A 28 3.86 -8.66 -17.72
C GLU A 28 5.22 -9.16 -18.23
N ALA A 29 5.26 -9.77 -19.41
CA ALA A 29 6.48 -10.37 -19.96
C ALA A 29 7.46 -9.37 -20.61
N ARG A 30 7.13 -8.09 -20.74
CA ARG A 30 7.98 -7.11 -21.46
C ARG A 30 8.89 -6.25 -20.59
N VAL A 31 8.74 -6.24 -19.27
CA VAL A 31 9.66 -5.49 -18.37
C VAL A 31 10.90 -6.30 -18.00
N SER A 32 10.87 -7.63 -18.15
CA SER A 32 11.95 -8.54 -17.75
C SER A 32 13.09 -8.74 -18.77
N ALA A 33 13.06 -8.11 -19.93
CA ALA A 33 13.98 -8.46 -21.03
C ALA A 33 15.26 -7.62 -21.12
N LYS A 34 15.65 -6.85 -20.10
CA LYS A 34 16.83 -5.96 -20.21
C LYS A 34 17.90 -6.12 -19.13
N ALA A 35 18.04 -7.25 -18.51
CA ALA A 35 19.19 -7.53 -17.63
C ALA A 35 19.67 -8.98 -17.68
N ALA A 36 19.81 -9.57 -18.86
CA ALA A 36 20.55 -10.81 -19.03
C ALA A 36 22.05 -10.48 -19.12
N GLY A 37 22.70 -10.08 -17.99
CA GLY A 37 24.10 -9.68 -18.08
C GLY A 37 24.95 -9.92 -16.85
N SER A 38 24.52 -9.64 -15.67
CA SER A 38 25.33 -9.93 -14.48
C SER A 38 24.44 -10.13 -13.26
N LYS A 39 24.75 -11.16 -12.50
CA LYS A 39 24.15 -11.42 -11.19
C LYS A 39 24.27 -10.18 -10.30
N PRO A 40 23.19 -9.71 -9.66
CA PRO A 40 23.25 -8.56 -8.78
C PRO A 40 24.27 -8.80 -7.64
N PHE A 41 24.96 -7.75 -7.21
CA PHE A 41 26.00 -7.87 -6.16
C PHE A 41 25.43 -8.43 -4.86
N TRP A 42 24.21 -8.09 -4.51
CA TRP A 42 23.51 -8.52 -3.30
C TRP A 42 23.11 -10.01 -3.30
N CYS A 43 23.04 -10.64 -4.47
CA CYS A 43 22.53 -12.01 -4.62
C CYS A 43 23.45 -13.08 -4.00
N GLY A 44 24.76 -12.86 -3.94
CA GLY A 44 25.70 -13.87 -3.41
C GLY A 44 25.64 -15.21 -4.15
N SER A 45 26.11 -16.32 -3.52
CA SER A 45 26.17 -17.65 -4.13
C SER A 45 25.54 -18.77 -3.32
N LYS A 46 25.18 -18.53 -2.06
CA LYS A 46 24.54 -19.54 -1.21
C LYS A 46 23.14 -19.83 -1.72
N PRO A 47 22.73 -21.10 -1.89
CA PRO A 47 21.35 -21.43 -2.24
C PRO A 47 20.38 -20.92 -1.16
N ILE A 48 19.28 -20.30 -1.60
CA ILE A 48 18.30 -19.67 -0.71
C ILE A 48 16.90 -20.24 -0.97
N THR A 49 16.21 -20.62 0.10
CA THR A 49 14.77 -20.74 0.15
C THR A 49 14.26 -19.46 0.80
N LEU A 50 13.54 -18.65 0.05
CA LEU A 50 13.00 -17.35 0.47
C LEU A 50 11.56 -17.52 0.96
N GLY A 51 11.27 -17.12 2.20
CA GLY A 51 9.92 -16.88 2.69
C GLY A 51 9.48 -15.47 2.32
N ILE A 52 8.29 -15.34 1.78
CA ILE A 52 7.65 -14.05 1.47
C ILE A 52 6.35 -14.01 2.28
N TYR A 53 6.28 -13.13 3.26
CA TYR A 53 5.15 -13.01 4.16
C TYR A 53 4.43 -11.69 3.98
N ASP A 54 3.13 -11.77 3.70
CA ASP A 54 2.21 -10.63 3.62
C ASP A 54 1.18 -10.72 4.75
N GLY A 55 1.25 -9.80 5.71
CA GLY A 55 0.30 -9.70 6.82
C GLY A 55 -1.00 -9.03 6.43
N GLY A 56 -0.94 -8.11 5.46
CA GLY A 56 -2.03 -7.18 5.11
C GLY A 56 -3.09 -7.72 4.17
N GLY A 57 -2.93 -8.94 3.67
CA GLY A 57 -3.87 -9.55 2.72
C GLY A 57 -3.97 -8.75 1.41
N LEU A 58 -3.89 -9.36 0.29
CA LEU A 58 -3.77 -8.86 -1.08
C LEU A 58 -4.71 -7.69 -1.48
N ASN A 59 -4.73 -6.61 -0.68
CA ASN A 59 -5.29 -5.34 -1.12
C ASN A 59 -4.46 -4.76 -2.28
N ALA A 60 -4.91 -3.67 -2.90
CA ALA A 60 -4.23 -3.09 -4.07
C ALA A 60 -2.75 -2.81 -3.81
N TRP A 61 -2.42 -2.27 -2.63
CA TRP A 61 -1.05 -1.95 -2.24
C TRP A 61 -0.19 -3.19 -2.04
N SER A 62 -0.68 -4.17 -1.26
CA SER A 62 0.02 -5.43 -0.99
C SER A 62 0.26 -6.22 -2.27
N ALA A 63 -0.74 -6.30 -3.16
CA ALA A 63 -0.61 -7.00 -4.44
C ALA A 63 0.53 -6.42 -5.30
N GLU A 64 0.60 -5.09 -5.44
CA GLU A 64 1.68 -4.42 -6.17
C GLU A 64 3.03 -4.60 -5.45
N SER A 65 3.06 -4.52 -4.13
CA SER A 65 4.28 -4.73 -3.35
C SER A 65 4.82 -6.16 -3.51
N LEU A 66 3.94 -7.16 -3.51
CA LEU A 66 4.31 -8.56 -3.76
C LEU A 66 4.89 -8.75 -5.16
N VAL A 67 4.36 -8.06 -6.17
CA VAL A 67 4.93 -8.06 -7.53
C VAL A 67 6.37 -7.54 -7.49
N GLN A 68 6.62 -6.42 -6.80
CA GLN A 68 7.97 -5.84 -6.68
C GLN A 68 8.95 -6.79 -5.97
N VAL A 69 8.51 -7.44 -4.89
CA VAL A 69 9.30 -8.46 -4.17
C VAL A 69 9.68 -9.63 -5.09
N LYS A 70 8.72 -10.18 -5.82
CA LYS A 70 8.94 -11.33 -6.73
C LYS A 70 9.83 -10.96 -7.92
N GLN A 71 9.64 -9.78 -8.50
CA GLN A 71 10.50 -9.30 -9.59
C GLN A 71 11.95 -9.16 -9.14
N GLU A 72 12.19 -8.59 -7.97
CA GLU A 72 13.54 -8.47 -7.41
C GLU A 72 14.14 -9.83 -7.08
N ALA A 73 13.39 -10.72 -6.44
CA ALA A 73 13.82 -12.07 -6.13
C ALA A 73 14.24 -12.85 -7.40
N ALA A 74 13.50 -12.69 -8.51
CA ALA A 74 13.78 -13.33 -9.78
C ALA A 74 15.14 -12.90 -10.41
N LEU A 75 15.69 -11.75 -10.01
CA LEU A 75 17.01 -11.31 -10.44
C LEU A 75 18.14 -12.13 -9.79
N CYS A 76 17.85 -12.88 -8.73
CA CYS A 76 18.84 -13.62 -7.97
C CYS A 76 18.79 -15.14 -8.26
N PRO A 77 19.67 -15.69 -9.09
CA PRO A 77 19.68 -17.13 -9.40
C PRO A 77 20.04 -18.01 -8.20
N ALA A 78 20.49 -17.44 -7.07
CA ALA A 78 20.71 -18.17 -5.84
C ALA A 78 19.42 -18.49 -5.09
N ILE A 79 18.34 -17.75 -5.31
CA ILE A 79 17.01 -18.08 -4.79
C ILE A 79 16.45 -19.27 -5.59
N LYS A 80 16.34 -20.43 -4.93
CA LYS A 80 15.93 -21.70 -5.54
C LYS A 80 14.47 -22.03 -5.31
N LYS A 81 13.87 -21.47 -4.26
CA LYS A 81 12.49 -21.70 -3.87
C LYS A 81 11.94 -20.48 -3.17
N GLU A 82 10.69 -20.18 -3.43
CA GLU A 82 9.90 -19.18 -2.72
C GLU A 82 8.75 -19.88 -1.99
N ILE A 83 8.46 -19.43 -0.77
CA ILE A 83 7.31 -19.85 0.03
C ILE A 83 6.54 -18.59 0.38
N VAL A 84 5.35 -18.44 -0.18
CA VAL A 84 4.50 -17.25 0.01
C VAL A 84 3.40 -17.56 1.00
N VAL A 85 3.19 -16.69 1.96
CA VAL A 85 2.08 -16.72 2.93
C VAL A 85 1.39 -15.37 2.94
N ASP A 86 0.08 -15.39 2.74
CA ASP A 86 -0.82 -14.27 2.89
C ASP A 86 -1.69 -14.51 4.14
N ALA A 87 -1.59 -13.61 5.12
CA ALA A 87 -2.33 -13.70 6.38
C ALA A 87 -3.73 -13.09 6.30
N GLY A 88 -3.99 -12.21 5.34
CA GLY A 88 -5.29 -11.55 5.16
C GLY A 88 -5.75 -10.81 6.42
N PHE A 89 -4.87 -10.02 7.04
CA PHE A 89 -5.07 -9.31 8.31
C PHE A 89 -5.38 -10.23 9.53
N SER A 90 -5.13 -11.54 9.41
CA SER A 90 -5.35 -12.49 10.51
C SER A 90 -4.06 -12.81 11.24
N SER A 91 -3.88 -12.31 12.46
CA SER A 91 -2.72 -12.61 13.31
C SER A 91 -2.50 -14.10 13.50
N GLN A 92 -3.58 -14.89 13.63
CA GLN A 92 -3.49 -16.34 13.77
C GLN A 92 -2.91 -17.00 12.53
N LYS A 93 -3.37 -16.59 11.33
CA LYS A 93 -2.82 -17.10 10.07
C LYS A 93 -1.37 -16.63 9.88
N GLY A 94 -1.08 -15.38 10.23
CA GLY A 94 0.25 -14.81 10.16
C GLY A 94 1.27 -15.59 10.98
N ILE A 95 1.00 -15.76 12.25
CA ILE A 95 1.85 -16.54 13.17
C ILE A 95 2.05 -17.97 12.66
N SER A 96 0.96 -18.66 12.29
CA SER A 96 1.01 -20.04 11.78
C SER A 96 1.81 -20.14 10.48
N GLY A 97 1.64 -19.16 9.57
CA GLY A 97 2.37 -19.10 8.31
C GLY A 97 3.87 -18.90 8.50
N LEU A 98 4.26 -17.97 9.36
CA LEU A 98 5.66 -17.73 9.71
C LEU A 98 6.29 -18.96 10.39
N GLN A 99 5.58 -19.62 11.31
CA GLN A 99 6.02 -20.87 11.92
C GLN A 99 6.21 -21.99 10.89
N SER A 100 5.30 -22.07 9.91
CA SER A 100 5.42 -23.01 8.79
C SER A 100 6.67 -22.74 7.95
N MET A 101 6.97 -21.47 7.61
CA MET A 101 8.20 -21.10 6.90
C MET A 101 9.46 -21.51 7.67
N ILE A 102 9.48 -21.22 8.99
CA ILE A 102 10.58 -21.61 9.87
C ILE A 102 10.77 -23.13 9.87
N SER A 103 9.69 -23.89 9.94
CA SER A 103 9.70 -25.36 9.96
C SER A 103 10.15 -25.95 8.61
N GLN A 104 9.87 -25.28 7.51
CA GLN A 104 10.32 -25.66 6.18
C GLN A 104 11.78 -25.28 5.89
N GLY A 105 12.47 -24.68 6.85
CA GLY A 105 13.89 -24.39 6.75
C GLY A 105 14.24 -23.27 5.75
N VAL A 106 13.43 -22.21 5.69
CA VAL A 106 13.78 -21.02 4.89
C VAL A 106 15.09 -20.41 5.42
N ASN A 107 15.88 -19.85 4.51
CA ASN A 107 17.14 -19.17 4.86
C ASN A 107 16.93 -17.68 5.12
N ALA A 108 15.95 -17.10 4.45
CA ALA A 108 15.58 -15.70 4.54
C ALA A 108 14.06 -15.56 4.58
N ILE A 109 13.58 -14.53 5.24
CA ILE A 109 12.17 -14.11 5.23
C ILE A 109 12.15 -12.62 4.91
N VAL A 110 11.34 -12.24 3.92
CA VAL A 110 10.91 -10.87 3.71
C VAL A 110 9.46 -10.75 4.17
N ALA A 111 9.13 -9.73 4.95
CA ALA A 111 7.86 -9.68 5.66
C ALA A 111 7.25 -8.28 5.75
N ILE A 112 5.93 -8.19 5.52
CA ILE A 112 5.09 -7.10 6.03
C ILE A 112 4.33 -7.66 7.26
N PRO A 113 4.74 -7.36 8.49
CA PRO A 113 4.08 -7.87 9.69
C PRO A 113 2.85 -7.02 10.07
N ASP A 114 1.84 -7.01 9.20
CA ASP A 114 0.66 -6.13 9.29
C ASP A 114 -0.65 -6.88 9.59
N SER A 115 -0.60 -8.14 10.04
CA SER A 115 -1.80 -8.89 10.40
C SER A 115 -2.34 -8.54 11.80
N GLY A 116 -1.64 -7.70 12.53
CA GLY A 116 -2.03 -7.17 13.84
C GLY A 116 -0.85 -6.47 14.50
N VAL A 117 -1.15 -5.45 15.28
CA VAL A 117 -0.11 -4.62 15.89
C VAL A 117 0.86 -5.48 16.69
N CYS A 118 2.06 -5.68 16.14
CA CYS A 118 3.14 -6.44 16.77
C CYS A 118 2.86 -7.93 17.05
N ALA A 119 1.80 -8.49 16.51
CA ALA A 119 1.41 -9.87 16.79
C ALA A 119 2.45 -10.91 16.32
N GLU A 120 3.09 -10.64 15.19
CA GLU A 120 4.11 -11.51 14.59
C GLU A 120 5.49 -11.40 15.24
N LEU A 121 5.74 -10.35 16.00
CA LEU A 121 7.07 -10.03 16.52
C LEU A 121 7.76 -11.19 17.28
N PRO A 122 7.07 -11.93 18.16
CA PRO A 122 7.68 -13.10 18.82
C PRO A 122 8.13 -14.18 17.83
N THR A 123 7.38 -14.37 16.74
CA THR A 123 7.70 -15.38 15.71
C THR A 123 8.86 -14.92 14.81
N LEU A 124 8.91 -13.63 14.46
CA LEU A 124 10.05 -13.04 13.72
C LEU A 124 11.33 -13.13 14.55
N ARG A 125 11.25 -12.83 15.85
CA ARG A 125 12.36 -13.02 16.81
C ARG A 125 12.82 -14.47 16.83
N GLN A 126 11.90 -15.44 16.89
CA GLN A 126 12.23 -16.86 16.85
C GLN A 126 12.96 -17.23 15.55
N ALA A 127 12.53 -16.71 14.40
CA ALA A 127 13.21 -16.92 13.12
C ALA A 127 14.65 -16.37 13.16
N THR A 128 14.82 -15.15 13.64
CA THR A 128 16.14 -14.50 13.78
C THR A 128 17.07 -15.28 14.72
N GLN A 129 16.56 -15.75 15.87
CA GLN A 129 17.32 -16.60 16.81
C GLN A 129 17.76 -17.93 16.20
N ARG A 130 17.01 -18.45 15.23
CA ARG A 130 17.39 -19.67 14.47
C ARG A 130 18.36 -19.39 13.32
N GLY A 131 18.82 -18.15 13.17
CA GLY A 131 19.77 -17.74 12.14
C GLY A 131 19.13 -17.41 10.80
N ILE A 132 17.80 -17.46 10.67
CA ILE A 132 17.06 -17.02 9.47
C ILE A 132 17.22 -15.51 9.35
N LYS A 133 17.52 -15.03 8.15
CA LYS A 133 17.70 -13.61 7.88
C LYS A 133 16.35 -12.97 7.58
N VAL A 134 15.84 -12.17 8.50
CA VAL A 134 14.53 -11.52 8.40
C VAL A 134 14.72 -10.05 8.03
N ALA A 135 14.09 -9.62 6.95
CA ALA A 135 13.95 -8.20 6.59
C ALA A 135 12.48 -7.83 6.49
N THR A 136 12.07 -6.75 7.15
CA THR A 136 10.71 -6.25 7.06
C THR A 136 10.62 -5.04 6.14
N TRP A 137 9.44 -4.79 5.55
CA TRP A 137 9.18 -3.54 4.84
C TRP A 137 7.79 -3.00 5.21
N ALA A 138 7.64 -1.67 5.15
CA ALA A 138 6.39 -0.93 5.33
C ALA A 138 5.66 -1.09 6.67
N ALA A 139 6.22 -1.79 7.65
CA ALA A 139 5.61 -1.99 8.96
C ALA A 139 6.69 -2.18 10.03
N SER A 140 7.52 -1.17 10.23
CA SER A 140 8.66 -1.23 11.16
C SER A 140 8.33 -0.78 12.59
N GLY A 141 7.06 -0.50 12.89
CA GLY A 141 6.70 0.12 14.16
C GLY A 141 6.90 -0.73 15.40
N CYS A 142 7.23 -2.01 15.26
CA CYS A 142 7.45 -2.93 16.36
C CYS A 142 8.79 -3.64 16.21
N GLY A 143 9.46 -3.88 17.32
CA GLY A 143 10.70 -4.64 17.38
C GLY A 143 11.97 -3.81 17.19
N THR A 144 13.09 -4.48 17.30
CA THR A 144 14.43 -3.89 17.26
C THR A 144 15.38 -4.70 16.41
N VAL A 145 16.17 -4.01 15.59
CA VAL A 145 17.32 -4.58 14.88
C VAL A 145 18.50 -4.71 15.84
N PRO A 146 19.23 -5.80 15.85
CA PRO A 146 19.05 -7.04 15.09
C PRO A 146 18.31 -8.16 15.86
N THR A 147 17.63 -7.82 16.95
CA THR A 147 17.05 -8.80 17.89
C THR A 147 15.83 -9.50 17.30
N ASP A 148 14.94 -8.74 16.69
CA ASP A 148 13.65 -9.24 16.22
C ASP A 148 13.67 -9.55 14.72
N TYR A 149 14.41 -8.77 13.98
CA TYR A 149 14.68 -8.95 12.55
C TYR A 149 16.05 -8.33 12.19
N GLN A 150 16.63 -8.78 11.08
CA GLN A 150 17.97 -8.38 10.66
C GLN A 150 18.03 -6.93 10.18
N SER A 151 16.99 -6.51 9.46
CA SER A 151 16.88 -5.19 8.84
C SER A 151 15.41 -4.84 8.57
N TYR A 152 15.18 -3.58 8.25
CA TYR A 152 13.88 -3.11 7.81
C TYR A 152 14.05 -2.01 6.74
N THR A 153 12.99 -1.81 5.96
CA THR A 153 12.83 -0.65 5.09
C THR A 153 11.44 -0.10 5.29
N ASP A 154 11.32 1.13 5.73
CA ASP A 154 10.05 1.75 6.03
C ASP A 154 9.97 3.17 5.48
N GLN A 155 8.77 3.63 5.23
CA GLN A 155 8.52 5.03 4.93
C GLN A 155 8.64 5.87 6.20
N ASN A 156 9.13 7.11 6.06
CA ASN A 156 9.06 8.09 7.14
C ASN A 156 7.62 8.63 7.24
N THR A 157 6.74 7.86 7.87
CA THR A 157 5.30 8.17 7.96
C THR A 157 5.01 9.51 8.64
N ILE A 158 5.84 9.95 9.59
CA ILE A 158 5.67 11.29 10.20
C ILE A 158 5.88 12.36 9.13
N GLN A 159 7.01 12.32 8.44
CA GLN A 159 7.34 13.30 7.41
C GLN A 159 6.36 13.25 6.23
N ALA A 160 5.90 12.05 5.87
CA ALA A 160 4.84 11.85 4.90
C ALA A 160 3.58 12.65 5.26
N ALA A 161 3.04 12.39 6.45
CA ALA A 161 1.86 13.09 6.93
C ALA A 161 2.08 14.62 7.06
N GLU A 162 3.29 15.06 7.46
CA GLU A 162 3.62 16.50 7.44
C GLU A 162 3.49 17.09 6.04
N VAL A 163 4.01 16.41 5.01
CA VAL A 163 3.94 16.86 3.60
C VAL A 163 2.50 16.87 3.09
N ALA A 164 1.74 15.80 3.36
CA ALA A 164 0.34 15.69 2.97
C ALA A 164 -0.50 16.80 3.62
N THR A 165 -0.40 16.93 4.94
CA THR A 165 -1.12 17.94 5.73
C THR A 165 -0.74 19.36 5.31
N GLN A 166 0.55 19.63 5.07
CA GLN A 166 1.01 20.91 4.57
C GLN A 166 0.32 21.28 3.26
N TRP A 167 0.31 20.34 2.32
CA TRP A 167 -0.30 20.58 1.01
C TRP A 167 -1.80 20.87 1.12
N VAL A 168 -2.57 20.01 1.81
CA VAL A 168 -4.02 20.20 1.94
C VAL A 168 -4.34 21.47 2.70
N ALA A 169 -3.57 21.80 3.77
CA ALA A 169 -3.73 23.04 4.52
C ALA A 169 -3.51 24.28 3.64
N GLN A 170 -2.50 24.26 2.77
CA GLN A 170 -2.25 25.34 1.81
C GLN A 170 -3.41 25.48 0.81
N GLN A 171 -3.92 24.38 0.27
CA GLN A 171 -5.07 24.38 -0.64
C GLN A 171 -6.35 24.88 0.04
N MET A 172 -6.50 24.66 1.35
CA MET A 172 -7.59 25.21 2.16
C MET A 172 -7.41 26.70 2.49
N GLY A 173 -6.30 27.32 2.12
CA GLY A 173 -5.97 28.70 2.51
C GLY A 173 -5.70 28.85 4.03
N GLY A 174 -5.21 27.83 4.67
CA GLY A 174 -4.79 27.78 6.06
C GLY A 174 -5.93 27.81 7.08
N LYS A 175 -7.18 27.53 6.69
CA LYS A 175 -8.37 27.59 7.57
C LYS A 175 -9.50 26.66 7.10
N GLY A 176 -10.39 26.30 8.03
CA GLY A 176 -11.58 25.51 7.72
C GLY A 176 -11.56 24.13 8.36
N ASN A 177 -12.36 23.23 7.84
CA ASN A 177 -12.58 21.88 8.37
C ASN A 177 -11.84 20.85 7.51
N LEU A 178 -10.87 20.18 8.11
CA LEU A 178 -10.14 19.06 7.51
C LEU A 178 -10.80 17.75 7.94
N LEU A 179 -11.10 16.90 6.99
CA LEU A 179 -11.48 15.51 7.21
C LEU A 179 -10.24 14.63 7.04
N TYR A 180 -9.91 13.89 8.07
CA TYR A 180 -8.90 12.83 8.02
C TYR A 180 -9.60 11.48 8.03
N LEU A 181 -9.16 10.56 7.17
CA LEU A 181 -9.60 9.18 7.15
C LEU A 181 -8.37 8.25 7.24
N GLY A 182 -8.56 7.11 7.84
CA GLY A 182 -7.47 6.14 8.01
C GLY A 182 -7.98 4.70 7.96
N GLY A 183 -7.05 3.77 7.88
CA GLY A 183 -7.30 2.34 7.77
C GLY A 183 -7.95 1.70 9.01
N PRO A 184 -7.64 0.42 9.29
CA PRO A 184 -8.23 -0.31 10.41
C PRO A 184 -7.98 0.36 11.77
N ALA A 185 -8.94 0.24 12.66
CA ALA A 185 -8.80 0.76 14.03
C ALA A 185 -7.54 0.19 14.71
N GLY A 186 -6.74 1.08 15.30
CA GLY A 186 -5.50 0.70 15.98
C GLY A 186 -4.31 0.45 15.05
N ASN A 187 -4.43 0.66 13.75
CA ASN A 187 -3.32 0.53 12.82
C ASN A 187 -2.18 1.50 13.18
N LEU A 188 -0.95 1.01 13.11
CA LEU A 188 0.23 1.77 13.55
C LEU A 188 0.61 2.89 12.56
N VAL A 189 0.41 2.68 11.27
CA VAL A 189 0.68 3.69 10.24
C VAL A 189 -0.19 4.92 10.49
N ASP A 190 -1.48 4.72 10.77
CA ASP A 190 -2.41 5.81 11.08
C ASP A 190 -2.06 6.51 12.40
N GLN A 191 -1.67 5.75 13.44
CA GLN A 191 -1.22 6.36 14.70
C GLN A 191 -0.04 7.30 14.48
N ILE A 192 0.90 6.91 13.62
CA ILE A 192 2.08 7.70 13.27
C ILE A 192 1.71 8.84 12.32
N GLY A 193 0.81 8.60 11.36
CA GLY A 193 0.27 9.61 10.45
C GLY A 193 -0.40 10.75 11.19
N VAL A 194 -1.30 10.43 12.12
CA VAL A 194 -1.93 11.47 12.95
C VAL A 194 -0.92 12.30 13.74
N LYS A 195 0.19 11.72 14.21
CA LYS A 195 1.26 12.50 14.84
C LYS A 195 1.89 13.51 13.90
N GLY A 196 2.17 13.08 12.65
CA GLY A 196 2.71 13.98 11.63
C GLY A 196 1.74 15.10 11.29
N MET A 197 0.46 14.77 11.09
CA MET A 197 -0.61 15.76 10.90
C MET A 197 -0.66 16.76 12.05
N ASP A 198 -0.64 16.30 13.30
CA ASP A 198 -0.69 17.16 14.48
C ASP A 198 0.53 18.10 14.58
N ILE A 199 1.71 17.63 14.15
CA ILE A 199 2.92 18.46 14.11
C ILE A 199 2.74 19.59 13.09
N GLU A 200 2.29 19.27 11.88
CA GLU A 200 2.15 20.25 10.81
C GLU A 200 1.02 21.25 11.09
N LEU A 201 -0.12 20.79 11.63
CA LEU A 201 -1.27 21.64 11.94
C LEU A 201 -0.99 22.72 12.97
N LYS A 202 0.08 22.62 13.78
CA LYS A 202 0.51 23.73 14.64
C LYS A 202 0.80 25.01 13.87
N LYS A 203 1.17 24.89 12.59
CA LYS A 203 1.41 26.02 11.69
C LYS A 203 0.10 26.61 11.14
N TYR A 204 -1.03 25.89 11.27
CA TYR A 204 -2.34 26.24 10.73
C TYR A 204 -3.45 26.24 11.79
N PRO A 205 -3.38 27.12 12.82
CA PRO A 205 -4.28 27.06 13.98
C PRO A 205 -5.74 27.37 13.68
N LYS A 206 -6.06 27.77 12.42
CA LYS A 206 -7.43 28.01 11.98
C LYS A 206 -8.04 26.81 11.23
N ILE A 207 -7.30 25.72 11.12
CA ILE A 207 -7.83 24.44 10.60
C ILE A 207 -8.34 23.64 11.80
N LYS A 208 -9.55 23.10 11.66
CA LYS A 208 -10.15 22.19 12.61
C LYS A 208 -10.23 20.79 11.98
N VAL A 209 -9.62 19.81 12.61
CA VAL A 209 -9.81 18.41 12.23
C VAL A 209 -11.18 17.95 12.74
N LEU A 210 -11.97 17.34 11.86
CA LEU A 210 -13.30 16.86 12.17
C LEU A 210 -13.24 15.50 12.87
N ASP A 211 -14.34 15.13 13.52
CA ASP A 211 -14.60 13.82 14.12
C ASP A 211 -13.67 13.39 15.26
N ASN A 212 -13.07 14.35 15.98
CA ASN A 212 -12.21 14.10 17.14
C ASN A 212 -11.06 13.10 16.85
N VAL A 213 -10.40 13.25 15.72
CA VAL A 213 -9.24 12.44 15.35
C VAL A 213 -8.14 12.57 16.40
N THR A 214 -7.59 11.45 16.80
CA THR A 214 -6.43 11.33 17.71
C THR A 214 -5.58 10.15 17.27
N THR A 215 -4.37 10.03 17.81
CA THR A 215 -3.51 8.85 17.59
C THR A 215 -4.13 7.51 18.02
N LYS A 216 -5.32 7.52 18.62
CA LYS A 216 -6.03 6.31 19.07
C LYS A 216 -7.39 6.12 18.38
N SER A 217 -7.85 7.12 17.63
CA SER A 217 -9.18 7.12 17.04
C SER A 217 -9.23 8.02 15.79
N TRP A 218 -9.77 7.50 14.72
CA TRP A 218 -10.05 8.18 13.45
C TRP A 218 -11.27 7.55 12.77
N PRO A 219 -11.88 8.21 11.78
CA PRO A 219 -12.84 7.59 10.88
C PRO A 219 -12.21 6.44 10.10
N VAL A 220 -12.73 5.21 10.31
CA VAL A 220 -12.14 3.97 9.82
C VAL A 220 -12.63 3.64 8.42
N THR A 221 -11.70 3.28 7.53
CA THR A 221 -11.94 2.85 6.14
C THR A 221 -11.61 1.37 5.91
N ASP A 222 -10.87 0.73 6.83
CA ASP A 222 -10.39 -0.66 6.71
C ASP A 222 -9.60 -0.93 5.42
N TRP A 223 -8.94 0.09 4.85
CA TRP A 223 -8.25 0.02 3.55
C TRP A 223 -9.17 -0.49 2.43
N SER A 224 -10.44 -0.10 2.46
CA SER A 224 -11.50 -0.58 1.58
C SER A 224 -12.28 0.57 0.97
N THR A 225 -12.26 0.68 -0.36
CA THR A 225 -13.03 1.68 -1.11
C THR A 225 -14.50 1.74 -0.70
N ALA A 226 -15.14 0.56 -0.50
CA ALA A 226 -16.55 0.51 -0.12
C ALA A 226 -16.78 0.99 1.32
N GLN A 227 -15.88 0.68 2.24
CA GLN A 227 -15.97 1.17 3.62
C GLN A 227 -15.66 2.67 3.69
N ALA A 228 -14.69 3.16 2.93
CA ALA A 228 -14.38 4.59 2.81
C ALA A 228 -15.60 5.38 2.31
N GLU A 229 -16.26 4.90 1.24
CA GLU A 229 -17.50 5.50 0.71
C GLU A 229 -18.60 5.59 1.77
N LYS A 230 -18.81 4.51 2.52
CA LYS A 230 -19.80 4.45 3.60
C LYS A 230 -19.45 5.41 4.74
N THR A 231 -18.20 5.39 5.20
CA THR A 231 -17.71 6.24 6.29
C THR A 231 -17.84 7.71 5.91
N THR A 232 -17.34 8.07 4.73
CA THR A 232 -17.41 9.45 4.22
C THR A 232 -18.85 9.90 4.01
N SER A 233 -19.76 9.05 3.51
CA SER A 233 -21.18 9.37 3.40
C SER A 233 -21.80 9.74 4.74
N GLY A 234 -21.47 8.99 5.80
CA GLY A 234 -21.90 9.30 7.18
C GLY A 234 -21.36 10.65 7.68
N LEU A 235 -20.09 10.94 7.37
CA LEU A 235 -19.44 12.20 7.76
C LEU A 235 -20.00 13.39 6.96
N LEU A 236 -20.36 13.20 5.71
CA LEU A 236 -21.02 14.22 4.88
C LEU A 236 -22.42 14.58 5.42
N ALA A 237 -23.13 13.62 5.98
CA ALA A 237 -24.41 13.88 6.65
C ALA A 237 -24.21 14.65 7.98
N LYS A 238 -23.15 14.36 8.71
CA LYS A 238 -22.81 14.99 10.00
C LYS A 238 -22.23 16.39 9.86
N TYR A 239 -21.40 16.61 8.83
CA TYR A 239 -20.64 17.85 8.65
C TYR A 239 -21.06 18.58 7.36
N PRO A 240 -21.79 19.70 7.46
CA PRO A 240 -22.23 20.45 6.29
C PRO A 240 -21.08 21.10 5.51
N THR A 241 -19.96 21.36 6.19
CA THR A 241 -18.78 22.00 5.57
C THR A 241 -17.53 21.17 5.80
N ILE A 242 -16.93 20.67 4.73
CA ILE A 242 -15.62 20.01 4.67
C ILE A 242 -14.79 20.79 3.63
N ASN A 243 -13.62 21.27 4.02
CA ASN A 243 -12.77 22.15 3.20
C ASN A 243 -11.54 21.46 2.64
N GLY A 244 -11.16 20.31 3.19
CA GLY A 244 -10.07 19.46 2.73
C GLY A 244 -10.27 18.03 3.20
N VAL A 245 -9.66 17.10 2.48
CA VAL A 245 -9.62 15.67 2.83
C VAL A 245 -8.17 15.21 2.79
N GLU A 246 -7.76 14.50 3.83
CA GLU A 246 -6.51 13.75 3.91
C GLU A 246 -6.86 12.30 4.18
N ASP A 247 -6.55 11.43 3.22
CA ASP A 247 -6.74 10.00 3.32
C ASP A 247 -5.46 9.30 2.92
N LEU A 248 -4.93 8.47 3.80
CA LEU A 248 -3.62 7.83 3.61
C LEU A 248 -3.63 6.70 2.57
N TYR A 249 -4.76 6.43 1.90
CA TYR A 249 -4.83 5.32 0.96
C TYR A 249 -5.65 5.65 -0.31
N GLY A 250 -4.98 5.62 -1.46
CA GLY A 250 -5.58 6.01 -2.75
C GLY A 250 -6.83 5.21 -3.16
N ALA A 251 -6.95 3.95 -2.74
CA ALA A 251 -8.16 3.16 -3.00
C ALA A 251 -9.35 3.64 -2.15
N ASP A 252 -9.10 4.12 -0.94
CA ASP A 252 -10.11 4.73 -0.07
C ASP A 252 -10.57 6.06 -0.65
N ALA A 253 -9.64 6.86 -1.15
CA ALA A 253 -9.94 8.15 -1.78
C ALA A 253 -10.92 8.03 -2.97
N ILE A 254 -10.95 6.90 -3.69
CA ILE A 254 -11.99 6.62 -4.70
C ILE A 254 -13.37 6.57 -4.05
N GLY A 255 -13.49 5.91 -2.89
CA GLY A 255 -14.72 5.83 -2.11
C GLY A 255 -15.16 7.22 -1.60
N ASP A 256 -14.22 8.01 -1.12
CA ASP A 256 -14.48 9.39 -0.69
C ASP A 256 -15.05 10.23 -1.81
N VAL A 257 -14.39 10.21 -2.97
CA VAL A 257 -14.86 10.94 -4.15
C VAL A 257 -16.26 10.49 -4.57
N ALA A 258 -16.55 9.17 -4.50
CA ALA A 258 -17.87 8.63 -4.79
C ALA A 258 -18.93 9.18 -3.80
N ALA A 259 -18.64 9.19 -2.50
CA ALA A 259 -19.52 9.72 -1.47
C ALA A 259 -19.83 11.21 -1.70
N PHE A 260 -18.82 12.04 -2.00
CA PHE A 260 -19.05 13.47 -2.33
C PHE A 260 -19.95 13.63 -3.55
N LYS A 261 -19.72 12.85 -4.62
CA LYS A 261 -20.53 12.89 -5.85
C LYS A 261 -21.99 12.48 -5.57
N GLN A 262 -22.22 11.41 -4.81
CA GLN A 262 -23.57 10.95 -4.43
C GLN A 262 -24.33 11.98 -3.59
N ALA A 263 -23.61 12.67 -2.70
CA ALA A 263 -24.17 13.75 -1.89
C ALA A 263 -24.41 15.06 -2.67
N ASN A 264 -24.12 15.09 -3.99
CA ASN A 264 -24.16 16.31 -4.79
C ASN A 264 -23.25 17.44 -4.23
N ARG A 265 -22.15 17.08 -3.60
CA ARG A 265 -21.17 18.02 -3.04
C ARG A 265 -19.92 18.06 -3.89
N LYS A 266 -19.32 19.23 -4.00
CA LYS A 266 -18.00 19.36 -4.64
C LYS A 266 -16.96 18.65 -3.78
N VAL A 267 -16.10 17.87 -4.44
CA VAL A 267 -14.91 17.30 -3.78
C VAL A 267 -13.97 18.45 -3.43
N PRO A 268 -13.60 18.62 -2.14
CA PRO A 268 -12.63 19.63 -1.74
C PRO A 268 -11.20 19.21 -2.15
N PRO A 269 -10.17 20.03 -1.89
CA PRO A 269 -8.79 19.57 -1.96
C PRO A 269 -8.61 18.22 -1.25
N LEU A 270 -8.03 17.26 -1.95
CA LEU A 270 -7.82 15.90 -1.48
C LEU A 270 -6.35 15.52 -1.65
N VAL A 271 -5.73 15.02 -0.58
CA VAL A 271 -4.39 14.43 -0.61
C VAL A 271 -4.46 12.98 -0.16
N THR A 272 -3.73 12.11 -0.87
CA THR A 272 -3.75 10.67 -0.64
C THR A 272 -2.46 10.01 -1.11
N THR A 273 -2.39 8.68 -1.13
CA THR A 273 -1.35 7.96 -1.85
C THR A 273 -1.79 7.67 -3.30
N GLN A 274 -0.82 7.57 -4.18
CA GLN A 274 -1.06 7.41 -5.60
C GLN A 274 -1.79 6.09 -5.93
N LEU A 275 -2.82 6.21 -6.75
CA LEU A 275 -3.48 5.06 -7.36
C LEU A 275 -3.92 5.42 -8.78
N ASN A 276 -3.47 4.66 -9.77
CA ASN A 276 -3.71 4.97 -11.17
C ASN A 276 -5.21 5.09 -11.52
N SER A 277 -6.08 4.28 -10.93
CA SER A 277 -7.53 4.39 -11.16
C SER A 277 -8.08 5.74 -10.69
N LEU A 278 -7.64 6.27 -9.55
CA LEU A 278 -8.02 7.60 -9.06
C LEU A 278 -7.55 8.69 -10.02
N SER A 279 -6.26 8.65 -10.41
CA SER A 279 -5.69 9.61 -11.36
C SER A 279 -6.37 9.53 -12.72
N CYS A 280 -6.71 8.32 -13.20
CA CYS A 280 -7.47 8.15 -14.45
C CYS A 280 -8.89 8.73 -14.37
N GLU A 281 -9.58 8.54 -13.26
CA GLU A 281 -10.89 9.15 -13.04
C GLU A 281 -10.80 10.68 -13.02
N TRP A 282 -9.80 11.21 -12.31
CA TRP A 282 -9.57 12.67 -12.26
C TRP A 282 -9.26 13.27 -13.62
N VAL A 283 -8.42 12.60 -14.42
CA VAL A 283 -8.07 13.07 -15.80
C VAL A 283 -9.29 13.12 -16.72
N LYS A 284 -10.23 12.16 -16.58
CA LYS A 284 -11.48 12.10 -17.37
C LYS A 284 -12.47 13.20 -17.01
N LEU A 285 -12.35 13.82 -15.85
CA LEU A 285 -13.24 14.92 -15.47
C LEU A 285 -13.06 16.13 -16.38
N PRO A 286 -14.16 16.81 -16.77
CA PRO A 286 -14.07 18.14 -17.36
C PRO A 286 -13.24 19.07 -16.48
N LYS A 287 -12.44 19.96 -17.07
CA LYS A 287 -11.56 20.86 -16.29
C LYS A 287 -12.29 21.64 -15.19
N SER A 288 -13.54 22.04 -15.44
CA SER A 288 -14.39 22.77 -14.48
C SER A 288 -14.85 21.94 -13.28
N GLN A 289 -14.71 20.61 -13.36
CA GLN A 289 -15.11 19.68 -12.29
C GLN A 289 -13.90 19.07 -11.56
N ARG A 290 -12.68 19.36 -12.03
CA ARG A 290 -11.47 18.88 -11.38
C ARG A 290 -11.27 19.61 -10.06
N TYR A 291 -11.07 18.84 -9.03
CA TYR A 291 -10.73 19.31 -7.68
C TYR A 291 -9.21 19.29 -7.50
N PRO A 292 -8.64 20.09 -6.59
CA PRO A 292 -7.22 19.96 -6.24
C PRO A 292 -6.95 18.56 -5.72
N LEU A 293 -6.03 17.84 -6.37
CA LEU A 293 -5.59 16.50 -6.00
C LEU A 293 -4.07 16.48 -5.97
N ALA A 294 -3.54 15.92 -4.89
CA ALA A 294 -2.14 15.51 -4.81
C ALA A 294 -2.05 14.12 -4.22
N ASP A 295 -1.03 13.41 -4.65
CA ASP A 295 -0.74 12.11 -4.11
C ASP A 295 0.76 11.86 -3.93
N GLU A 296 1.04 11.00 -2.99
CA GLU A 296 2.34 10.51 -2.65
C GLU A 296 2.58 9.16 -3.34
N SER A 297 3.84 8.79 -3.57
CA SER A 297 4.17 7.43 -4.00
C SER A 297 3.72 6.41 -2.96
N ASN A 298 3.12 5.32 -3.40
CA ASN A 298 2.81 4.17 -2.56
C ASN A 298 4.06 3.38 -2.13
N ARG A 299 5.21 3.60 -2.78
CA ARG A 299 6.49 2.92 -2.49
C ARG A 299 6.42 1.40 -2.39
N ASN A 300 5.56 0.78 -3.17
CA ASN A 300 5.50 -0.68 -3.25
C ASN A 300 6.89 -1.30 -3.53
N TRP A 301 7.77 -0.57 -4.22
CA TRP A 301 9.15 -0.95 -4.51
C TRP A 301 10.04 -1.12 -3.27
N MET A 302 9.64 -0.67 -2.07
CA MET A 302 10.38 -0.96 -0.83
C MET A 302 10.60 -2.45 -0.60
N GLY A 303 9.67 -3.28 -1.07
CA GLY A 303 9.83 -4.73 -1.05
C GLY A 303 11.08 -5.25 -1.76
N ARG A 304 11.56 -4.53 -2.81
CA ARG A 304 12.84 -4.86 -3.48
C ARG A 304 14.01 -4.75 -2.50
N LEU A 305 14.03 -3.68 -1.72
CA LEU A 305 15.09 -3.42 -0.76
C LEU A 305 15.11 -4.49 0.34
N ALA A 306 13.94 -4.89 0.84
CA ALA A 306 13.83 -5.98 1.81
C ALA A 306 14.40 -7.32 1.27
N VAL A 307 14.16 -7.63 -0.03
CA VAL A 307 14.77 -8.81 -0.66
C VAL A 307 16.29 -8.69 -0.66
N ARG A 308 16.84 -7.55 -1.08
CA ARG A 308 18.28 -7.30 -1.12
C ARG A 308 18.90 -7.44 0.27
N GLN A 309 18.30 -6.83 1.27
CA GLN A 309 18.73 -6.89 2.67
C GLN A 309 18.78 -8.34 3.18
N ALA A 310 17.69 -9.09 3.04
CA ALA A 310 17.60 -10.46 3.53
C ALA A 310 18.61 -11.39 2.83
N VAL A 311 18.72 -11.29 1.50
CA VAL A 311 19.61 -12.13 0.68
C VAL A 311 21.07 -11.77 0.90
N SER A 312 21.42 -10.48 1.00
CA SER A 312 22.75 -10.02 1.37
C SER A 312 23.18 -10.59 2.72
N ALA A 313 22.29 -10.53 3.71
CA ALA A 313 22.56 -11.03 5.06
C ALA A 313 22.83 -12.55 5.08
N VAL A 314 22.12 -13.36 4.27
CA VAL A 314 22.41 -14.81 4.13
C VAL A 314 23.84 -15.04 3.61
N ASN A 315 24.28 -14.19 2.71
CA ASN A 315 25.59 -14.31 2.07
C ASN A 315 26.72 -13.62 2.83
N GLY A 316 26.43 -12.87 3.90
CA GLY A 316 27.41 -12.05 4.63
C GLY A 316 27.90 -10.85 3.81
N ILE A 317 27.11 -10.39 2.86
CA ILE A 317 27.36 -9.20 2.06
C ILE A 317 26.87 -7.99 2.86
N LYS A 318 27.69 -6.94 2.91
CA LYS A 318 27.29 -5.69 3.57
C LYS A 318 26.17 -5.05 2.76
N ASP A 319 25.05 -4.83 3.44
CA ASP A 319 23.91 -4.09 2.91
C ASP A 319 24.06 -2.60 3.21
N ASN A 320 23.72 -1.76 2.23
CA ASN A 320 23.72 -0.30 2.37
C ASN A 320 22.35 0.28 1.97
N GLU A 321 21.32 -0.56 1.89
CA GLU A 321 19.96 -0.10 1.54
C GLU A 321 19.39 0.79 2.64
N LEU A 322 18.57 1.74 2.23
CA LEU A 322 17.96 2.72 3.12
C LEU A 322 16.93 2.06 4.02
N GLN A 323 16.92 2.45 5.28
CA GLN A 323 15.99 1.95 6.27
C GLN A 323 14.75 2.86 6.44
N SER A 324 14.91 4.16 6.23
CA SER A 324 13.83 5.13 6.32
C SER A 324 13.79 5.95 5.04
N ILE A 325 12.64 5.94 4.38
CA ILE A 325 12.46 6.57 3.08
C ILE A 325 11.56 7.78 3.24
N PRO A 326 12.07 8.99 2.96
CA PRO A 326 11.26 10.20 2.98
C PRO A 326 10.21 10.15 1.88
N LEU A 327 9.12 10.88 2.08
CA LEU A 327 7.99 10.89 1.21
C LEU A 327 7.85 12.24 0.50
N GLN A 328 7.48 12.19 -0.79
CA GLN A 328 7.22 13.36 -1.61
C GLN A 328 5.93 13.19 -2.39
N LEU A 329 5.29 14.29 -2.71
CA LEU A 329 4.18 14.31 -3.65
C LEU A 329 4.72 14.01 -5.05
N ILE A 330 4.23 12.96 -5.68
CA ILE A 330 4.61 12.57 -7.05
C ILE A 330 3.64 13.13 -8.08
N GLU A 331 2.39 13.36 -7.72
CA GLU A 331 1.40 14.08 -8.49
C GLU A 331 0.84 15.24 -7.65
N ASN A 332 0.65 16.38 -8.27
CA ASN A 332 0.16 17.59 -7.61
C ASN A 332 -0.52 18.51 -8.65
N SER A 333 -1.83 18.53 -8.64
CA SER A 333 -2.62 19.32 -9.61
C SER A 333 -2.44 20.83 -9.46
N ALA A 334 -1.94 21.30 -8.32
CA ALA A 334 -1.65 22.70 -8.05
C ALA A 334 -0.27 23.13 -8.57
N GLN A 335 0.56 22.19 -9.02
CA GLN A 335 1.91 22.45 -9.53
C GLN A 335 1.97 22.18 -11.03
N ALA A 336 2.44 23.15 -11.80
CA ALA A 336 2.58 23.01 -13.24
C ALA A 336 3.51 21.83 -13.60
N GLY A 337 3.05 20.95 -14.49
CA GLY A 337 3.79 19.77 -14.93
C GLY A 337 3.65 18.53 -14.03
N HIS A 338 3.04 18.66 -12.86
CA HIS A 338 2.87 17.57 -11.88
C HIS A 338 1.41 17.10 -11.70
N ALA A 339 0.51 17.52 -12.58
CA ALA A 339 -0.89 17.08 -12.50
C ALA A 339 -1.02 15.55 -12.62
N PRO A 340 -2.04 14.94 -11.98
CA PRO A 340 -2.34 13.52 -12.10
C PRO A 340 -2.38 13.04 -13.54
N LYS A 341 -1.83 11.83 -13.77
CA LYS A 341 -1.75 11.19 -15.09
C LYS A 341 -2.43 9.83 -15.07
N CYS A 342 -3.02 9.45 -16.20
CA CYS A 342 -3.59 8.12 -16.38
C CYS A 342 -2.60 7.25 -17.16
N TYR A 343 -2.18 6.17 -16.53
CA TYR A 343 -1.24 5.20 -17.07
C TYR A 343 -1.97 3.98 -17.63
N SER A 344 -1.40 3.32 -18.64
CA SER A 344 -2.01 2.16 -19.32
C SER A 344 -1.78 0.82 -18.61
N GLN A 345 -0.98 0.81 -17.56
CA GLN A 345 -0.49 -0.43 -16.91
C GLN A 345 -1.53 -1.13 -16.03
N GLY A 346 -2.57 -0.46 -15.60
CA GLY A 346 -3.64 -1.06 -14.81
C GLY A 346 -4.10 -0.17 -13.66
N PRO A 347 -5.21 -0.56 -12.99
CA PRO A 347 -5.86 0.32 -12.01
C PRO A 347 -5.00 0.58 -10.77
N ASN A 348 -4.21 -0.40 -10.35
CA ASN A 348 -3.40 -0.32 -9.13
C ASN A 348 -1.95 0.11 -9.39
N TYR A 349 -1.59 0.41 -10.64
CA TYR A 349 -0.24 0.77 -10.99
C TYR A 349 0.20 2.06 -10.27
N ASP A 350 1.38 2.00 -9.65
CA ASP A 350 2.09 3.16 -9.12
C ASP A 350 3.29 3.45 -10.06
N PRO A 351 3.40 4.65 -10.64
CA PRO A 351 4.48 4.98 -11.56
C PRO A 351 5.88 4.89 -10.92
N SER A 352 6.00 5.02 -9.61
CA SER A 352 7.26 4.85 -8.90
C SER A 352 7.78 3.41 -8.92
N ASN A 353 6.92 2.42 -9.17
CA ASN A 353 7.33 1.02 -9.31
C ASN A 353 8.23 0.79 -10.53
N ALA A 354 8.19 1.67 -11.53
CA ALA A 354 9.07 1.63 -12.70
C ALA A 354 10.41 2.36 -12.49
N TRP A 355 10.62 2.96 -11.32
CA TRP A 355 11.86 3.69 -11.04
C TRP A 355 13.07 2.76 -11.04
N SER A 356 14.16 3.23 -11.63
CA SER A 356 15.48 2.61 -11.50
C SER A 356 16.03 2.79 -10.08
N ASP A 357 17.04 2.00 -9.73
CA ASP A 357 17.68 2.12 -8.41
C ASP A 357 18.25 3.54 -8.16
N ALA A 358 18.76 4.20 -9.19
CA ALA A 358 19.22 5.58 -9.08
C ALA A 358 18.08 6.56 -8.78
N GLN A 359 16.88 6.36 -9.33
CA GLN A 359 15.71 7.17 -9.04
C GLN A 359 15.19 6.92 -7.64
N VAL A 360 15.15 5.64 -7.22
CA VAL A 360 14.79 5.25 -5.84
C VAL A 360 15.73 5.92 -4.84
N THR A 361 17.05 5.84 -5.07
CA THR A 361 18.04 6.49 -4.21
C THR A 361 17.89 8.00 -4.19
N ALA A 362 17.66 8.62 -5.35
CA ALA A 362 17.48 10.08 -5.44
C ALA A 362 16.20 10.54 -4.73
N ASP A 363 15.13 9.76 -4.75
CA ASP A 363 13.90 10.06 -4.01
C ASP A 363 14.10 9.96 -2.50
N ALA A 364 14.82 8.94 -2.09
CA ALA A 364 15.06 8.65 -0.68
C ALA A 364 16.08 9.60 0.00
N THR A 365 16.77 10.44 -0.75
CA THR A 365 17.82 11.35 -0.22
C THR A 365 17.43 12.83 -0.29
N LYS A 366 16.24 13.16 -0.78
CA LYS A 366 15.73 14.54 -0.83
C LYS A 366 14.95 14.89 0.45
#